data_456f90ad5e4a94617fcdddb8138ccdc9
#
_entry.id   456f90ad5e4a94617fcdddb8138ccdc9
#
_cell.length_a   1.000
_cell.length_b   1.000
_cell.length_c   1.000
_cell.angle_alpha   90.00
_cell.angle_beta   90.00
_cell.angle_gamma   90.00
#
_symmetry.space_group_name_H-M   'P 1'
#
loop_
_entity.id
_entity.type
_entity.pdbx_description
1 polymer ?
#
loop_
_entity_poly.entity_id
_entity_poly.type
_entity_poly.pdbx_seq_one_letter_code
_entity_poly.pdbx_strand_id
1 'polypeptide(L)'
;MRKPYALLLVLLSALAGQAQTKSNLAYYLPQTVRYNPAIPTPAAVLGYEVGEWHVSHDQLVTYMRAVDAASDRITLIEYARTHEHRPLLLLTITSPDNQRNIAQIKADHHKLTDPAVSGQLDVAQMPAVFWMGYSVHGNEPSGTNAALLAVYYLAAAQGPAIDEVLRNTVILVDPSINPDGLSRH
;
A
#
# COMPACT_ATOMS: atom_id res chain seq x y z
N MET A 1 -12.90 48.52 -35.49
CA MET A 1 -11.80 47.50 -35.59
C MET A 1 -11.69 46.79 -34.26
N ARG A 2 -12.26 45.58 -34.14
CA ARG A 2 -12.18 44.76 -32.90
C ARG A 2 -10.82 44.07 -32.87
N LYS A 3 -10.08 44.27 -31.79
CA LYS A 3 -8.68 43.90 -31.67
C LYS A 3 -8.52 42.36 -31.61
N PRO A 4 -7.71 41.71 -32.47
CA PRO A 4 -7.52 40.23 -32.48
C PRO A 4 -6.78 39.67 -31.26
N TYR A 5 -6.33 40.52 -30.35
CA TYR A 5 -5.56 40.12 -29.16
C TYR A 5 -6.38 39.34 -28.11
N ALA A 6 -7.72 39.55 -28.04
CA ALA A 6 -8.57 38.83 -27.11
C ALA A 6 -8.70 37.32 -27.47
N LEU A 7 -8.72 37.00 -28.77
CA LEU A 7 -8.79 35.64 -29.26
C LEU A 7 -7.48 34.88 -29.02
N LEU A 8 -6.33 35.56 -29.14
CA LEU A 8 -5.00 35.00 -28.90
C LEU A 8 -4.80 34.65 -27.40
N LEU A 9 -5.29 35.51 -26.48
CA LEU A 9 -5.22 35.28 -25.03
C LEU A 9 -6.08 34.07 -24.60
N VAL A 10 -7.24 33.84 -25.19
CA VAL A 10 -8.11 32.69 -24.91
C VAL A 10 -7.49 31.40 -25.44
N LEU A 11 -6.84 31.43 -26.60
CA LEU A 11 -6.11 30.27 -27.15
C LEU A 11 -4.88 29.91 -26.31
N LEU A 12 -4.13 30.87 -25.80
CA LEU A 12 -2.98 30.63 -24.92
C LEU A 12 -3.39 30.10 -23.55
N SER A 13 -4.53 30.54 -23.00
CA SER A 13 -5.04 29.98 -21.73
C SER A 13 -5.59 28.57 -21.88
N ALA A 14 -6.14 28.19 -23.04
CA ALA A 14 -6.58 26.82 -23.33
C ALA A 14 -5.40 25.84 -23.48
N LEU A 15 -4.25 26.30 -23.96
CA LEU A 15 -3.02 25.51 -24.06
C LEU A 15 -2.32 25.32 -22.70
N ALA A 16 -2.42 26.30 -21.79
CA ALA A 16 -1.85 26.20 -20.45
C ALA A 16 -2.61 25.18 -19.54
N GLY A 17 -3.88 24.90 -19.84
CA GLY A 17 -4.67 23.91 -19.11
C GLY A 17 -4.33 22.43 -19.39
N GLN A 18 -3.44 22.14 -20.35
CA GLN A 18 -3.07 20.77 -20.76
C GLN A 18 -1.80 20.23 -20.06
N ALA A 19 -1.21 21.01 -19.16
CA ALA A 19 0.09 20.66 -18.55
C ALA A 19 -0.05 19.91 -17.21
N GLN A 20 -1.17 19.22 -16.93
CA GLN A 20 -1.18 18.23 -15.87
C GLN A 20 -0.41 17.00 -16.36
N THR A 21 0.86 16.90 -15.95
CA THR A 21 1.58 15.62 -16.06
C THR A 21 0.77 14.57 -15.33
N LYS A 22 0.27 13.57 -16.07
CA LYS A 22 -0.39 12.42 -15.44
C LYS A 22 0.59 11.81 -14.44
N SER A 23 0.24 11.82 -13.16
CA SER A 23 0.99 11.10 -12.16
C SER A 23 0.84 9.60 -12.44
N ASN A 24 1.97 8.90 -12.48
CA ASN A 24 2.04 7.45 -12.67
C ASN A 24 2.95 6.84 -11.61
N LEU A 25 3.17 5.53 -11.64
CA LEU A 25 4.05 4.87 -10.68
C LEU A 25 5.45 5.47 -10.61
N ALA A 26 6.01 5.94 -11.76
CA ALA A 26 7.34 6.54 -11.80
C ALA A 26 7.41 7.91 -11.09
N TYR A 27 6.29 8.58 -10.91
CA TYR A 27 6.22 9.81 -10.11
C TYR A 27 6.32 9.52 -8.61
N TYR A 28 5.69 8.42 -8.15
CA TYR A 28 5.59 8.10 -6.73
C TYR A 28 6.70 7.18 -6.22
N LEU A 29 7.20 6.28 -7.07
CA LEU A 29 8.08 5.19 -6.65
C LEU A 29 9.50 5.37 -7.20
N PRO A 30 10.53 4.86 -6.49
CA PRO A 30 11.92 4.96 -6.91
C PRO A 30 12.15 4.32 -8.28
N GLN A 31 12.63 5.11 -9.25
CA GLN A 31 12.92 4.64 -10.62
C GLN A 31 14.22 3.82 -10.72
N THR A 32 15.08 3.90 -9.71
CA THR A 32 16.33 3.13 -9.63
C THR A 32 16.12 1.69 -9.14
N VAL A 33 14.92 1.36 -8.69
CA VAL A 33 14.52 0.03 -8.22
C VAL A 33 13.86 -0.73 -9.37
N ARG A 34 14.20 -2.01 -9.53
CA ARG A 34 13.48 -2.91 -10.43
C ARG A 34 12.24 -3.45 -9.72
N TYR A 35 11.16 -3.62 -10.46
CA TYR A 35 9.91 -4.19 -9.96
C TYR A 35 9.63 -5.52 -10.64
N ASN A 36 9.18 -6.51 -9.88
CA ASN A 36 8.79 -7.82 -10.40
C ASN A 36 7.54 -7.66 -11.29
N PRO A 37 7.61 -7.97 -12.59
CA PRO A 37 6.48 -7.80 -13.51
C PRO A 37 5.33 -8.78 -13.27
N ALA A 38 5.54 -9.84 -12.48
CA ALA A 38 4.48 -10.76 -12.09
C ALA A 38 3.51 -10.16 -11.06
N ILE A 39 3.93 -9.10 -10.34
CA ILE A 39 3.06 -8.41 -9.38
C ILE A 39 2.24 -7.35 -10.12
N PRO A 40 0.91 -7.41 -10.08
CA PRO A 40 0.08 -6.46 -10.80
C PRO A 40 0.22 -5.05 -10.24
N THR A 41 0.38 -4.06 -11.12
CA THR A 41 0.35 -2.65 -10.73
C THR A 41 -1.07 -2.24 -10.33
N PRO A 42 -1.25 -1.20 -9.49
CA PRO A 42 -2.58 -0.67 -9.21
C PRO A 42 -3.37 -0.35 -10.49
N ALA A 43 -2.74 0.29 -11.48
CA ALA A 43 -3.39 0.64 -12.73
C ALA A 43 -3.83 -0.59 -13.56
N ALA A 44 -3.09 -1.69 -13.51
CA ALA A 44 -3.45 -2.93 -14.21
C ALA A 44 -4.73 -3.57 -13.65
N VAL A 45 -5.02 -3.39 -12.35
CA VAL A 45 -6.20 -3.95 -11.69
C VAL A 45 -7.37 -2.95 -11.70
N LEU A 46 -7.08 -1.66 -11.44
CA LEU A 46 -8.09 -0.62 -11.28
C LEU A 46 -8.54 0.01 -12.61
N GLY A 47 -7.69 -0.05 -13.66
CA GLY A 47 -7.95 0.57 -14.96
C GLY A 47 -7.61 2.07 -15.03
N TYR A 48 -7.01 2.64 -13.98
CA TYR A 48 -6.57 4.04 -13.92
C TYR A 48 -5.35 4.18 -13.00
N GLU A 49 -4.58 5.26 -13.16
CA GLU A 49 -3.40 5.53 -12.31
C GLU A 49 -3.80 6.02 -10.92
N VAL A 50 -2.99 5.65 -9.91
CA VAL A 50 -3.20 6.14 -8.54
C VAL A 50 -3.11 7.66 -8.52
N GLY A 51 -4.13 8.30 -7.96
CA GLY A 51 -4.26 9.76 -7.92
C GLY A 51 -5.11 10.37 -9.03
N GLU A 52 -5.51 9.61 -10.07
CA GLU A 52 -6.50 10.08 -11.05
C GLU A 52 -7.92 10.10 -10.44
N TRP A 53 -8.23 9.09 -9.64
CA TRP A 53 -9.52 8.94 -8.95
C TRP A 53 -9.31 8.51 -7.50
N HIS A 54 -10.27 8.81 -6.66
CA HIS A 54 -10.32 8.26 -5.30
C HIS A 54 -10.70 6.78 -5.39
N VAL A 55 -9.85 5.91 -4.84
CA VAL A 55 -10.14 4.48 -4.82
C VAL A 55 -11.30 4.20 -3.87
N SER A 56 -12.29 3.42 -4.31
CA SER A 56 -13.35 2.91 -3.44
C SER A 56 -12.86 1.71 -2.62
N HIS A 57 -13.58 1.38 -1.54
CA HIS A 57 -13.16 0.27 -0.68
C HIS A 57 -13.20 -1.09 -1.40
N ASP A 58 -14.17 -1.34 -2.24
CA ASP A 58 -14.27 -2.57 -3.04
C ASP A 58 -13.13 -2.70 -4.06
N GLN A 59 -12.74 -1.59 -4.68
CA GLN A 59 -11.56 -1.53 -5.55
C GLN A 59 -10.27 -1.79 -4.78
N LEU A 60 -10.12 -1.18 -3.59
CA LEU A 60 -8.98 -1.46 -2.69
C LEU A 60 -8.92 -2.96 -2.35
N VAL A 61 -10.02 -3.55 -1.90
CA VAL A 61 -10.10 -4.98 -1.56
C VAL A 61 -9.72 -5.86 -2.75
N THR A 62 -10.22 -5.51 -3.94
CA THR A 62 -9.90 -6.23 -5.19
C THR A 62 -8.40 -6.19 -5.47
N TYR A 63 -7.78 -5.02 -5.35
CA TYR A 63 -6.35 -4.85 -5.57
C TYR A 63 -5.52 -5.62 -4.54
N MET A 64 -5.84 -5.51 -3.24
CA MET A 64 -5.09 -6.20 -2.17
C MET A 64 -5.13 -7.71 -2.34
N ARG A 65 -6.26 -8.28 -2.75
CA ARG A 65 -6.39 -9.71 -3.06
C ARG A 65 -5.59 -10.11 -4.31
N ALA A 66 -5.54 -9.25 -5.32
CA ALA A 66 -4.76 -9.52 -6.53
C ALA A 66 -3.24 -9.55 -6.23
N VAL A 67 -2.75 -8.67 -5.37
CA VAL A 67 -1.33 -8.65 -4.97
C VAL A 67 -1.00 -9.83 -4.06
N ASP A 68 -1.87 -10.18 -3.10
CA ASP A 68 -1.73 -11.35 -2.24
C ASP A 68 -1.59 -12.64 -3.09
N ALA A 69 -2.47 -12.82 -4.07
CA ALA A 69 -2.44 -13.99 -4.95
C ALA A 69 -1.17 -14.06 -5.84
N ALA A 70 -0.51 -12.94 -6.09
CA ALA A 70 0.65 -12.84 -6.99
C ALA A 70 2.00 -12.83 -6.26
N SER A 71 2.04 -12.67 -4.92
CA SER A 71 3.27 -12.45 -4.17
C SER A 71 3.45 -13.47 -3.05
N ASP A 72 4.60 -14.12 -3.02
CA ASP A 72 5.03 -14.99 -1.91
C ASP A 72 5.52 -14.21 -0.66
N ARG A 73 5.56 -12.88 -0.75
CA ARG A 73 5.89 -11.97 0.36
C ARG A 73 4.69 -11.57 1.21
N ILE A 74 3.47 -11.87 0.75
CA ILE A 74 2.23 -11.36 1.35
C ILE A 74 1.33 -12.51 1.78
N THR A 75 0.66 -12.30 2.91
CA THR A 75 -0.52 -13.09 3.33
C THR A 75 -1.59 -12.11 3.77
N LEU A 76 -2.79 -12.23 3.19
CA LEU A 76 -3.93 -11.37 3.49
C LEU A 76 -4.97 -12.13 4.30
N ILE A 77 -5.49 -11.48 5.34
CA ILE A 77 -6.65 -11.95 6.10
C ILE A 77 -7.73 -10.87 6.17
N GLU A 78 -8.99 -11.29 6.18
CA GLU A 78 -10.11 -10.46 6.62
C GLU A 78 -10.27 -10.68 8.14
N TYR A 79 -9.87 -9.69 8.95
CA TYR A 79 -9.82 -9.86 10.41
C TYR A 79 -11.10 -9.42 11.11
N ALA A 80 -11.93 -8.59 10.46
CA ALA A 80 -13.20 -8.10 11.00
C ALA A 80 -14.07 -7.51 9.88
N ARG A 81 -15.25 -7.05 10.27
CA ARG A 81 -16.15 -6.21 9.44
C ARG A 81 -16.55 -4.95 10.18
N THR A 82 -16.75 -3.88 9.43
CA THR A 82 -17.25 -2.62 9.96
C THR A 82 -18.73 -2.70 10.32
N HIS A 83 -19.25 -1.62 10.90
CA HIS A 83 -20.69 -1.48 11.16
C HIS A 83 -21.54 -1.58 9.87
N GLU A 84 -21.03 -1.11 8.75
CA GLU A 84 -21.68 -1.23 7.42
C GLU A 84 -21.28 -2.53 6.69
N HIS A 85 -20.77 -3.54 7.40
CA HIS A 85 -20.40 -4.87 6.92
C HIS A 85 -19.25 -4.88 5.87
N ARG A 86 -18.46 -3.82 5.73
CA ARG A 86 -17.27 -3.82 4.87
C ARG A 86 -16.15 -4.63 5.49
N PRO A 87 -15.43 -5.45 4.71
CA PRO A 87 -14.31 -6.23 5.24
C PRO A 87 -13.15 -5.32 5.66
N LEU A 88 -12.58 -5.61 6.83
CA LEU A 88 -11.31 -5.03 7.29
C LEU A 88 -10.18 -6.01 6.99
N LEU A 89 -9.17 -5.55 6.28
CA LEU A 89 -8.08 -6.36 5.78
C LEU A 89 -6.80 -6.11 6.56
N LEU A 90 -6.04 -7.17 6.80
CA LEU A 90 -4.68 -7.08 7.29
C LEU A 90 -3.76 -7.87 6.37
N LEU A 91 -2.77 -7.20 5.81
CA LEU A 91 -1.70 -7.84 5.04
C LEU A 91 -0.48 -8.01 5.95
N THR A 92 0.05 -9.22 5.99
CA THR A 92 1.36 -9.51 6.59
C THR A 92 2.38 -9.55 5.46
N ILE A 93 3.32 -8.61 5.45
CA ILE A 93 4.33 -8.46 4.39
C ILE A 93 5.71 -8.66 5.00
N THR A 94 6.46 -9.65 4.47
CA THR A 94 7.81 -9.98 4.92
C THR A 94 8.53 -10.80 3.86
N SER A 95 9.75 -11.29 4.13
CA SER A 95 10.43 -12.20 3.21
C SER A 95 9.69 -13.54 3.07
N PRO A 96 9.84 -14.27 1.95
CA PRO A 96 9.25 -15.60 1.80
C PRO A 96 9.69 -16.59 2.89
N ASP A 97 10.92 -16.46 3.40
CA ASP A 97 11.41 -17.28 4.50
C ASP A 97 10.67 -16.99 5.80
N ASN A 98 10.47 -15.72 6.12
CA ASN A 98 9.68 -15.32 7.28
C ASN A 98 8.22 -15.72 7.13
N GLN A 99 7.63 -15.66 5.92
CA GLN A 99 6.26 -16.15 5.68
C GLN A 99 6.12 -17.64 6.05
N ARG A 100 7.09 -18.46 5.66
CA ARG A 100 7.09 -19.89 6.03
C ARG A 100 7.21 -20.11 7.54
N ASN A 101 7.87 -19.20 8.25
CA ASN A 101 8.13 -19.26 9.68
C ASN A 101 7.24 -18.34 10.53
N ILE A 102 6.21 -17.74 9.94
CA ILE A 102 5.41 -16.67 10.59
C ILE A 102 4.78 -17.10 11.91
N ALA A 103 4.38 -18.35 12.03
CA ALA A 103 3.81 -18.88 13.27
C ALA A 103 4.84 -18.88 14.42
N GLN A 104 6.09 -19.25 14.13
CA GLN A 104 7.18 -19.23 15.11
C GLN A 104 7.54 -17.79 15.49
N ILE A 105 7.67 -16.89 14.49
CA ILE A 105 7.95 -15.48 14.73
C ILE A 105 6.88 -14.87 15.65
N LYS A 106 5.60 -15.15 15.38
CA LYS A 106 4.48 -14.72 16.23
C LYS A 106 4.58 -15.26 17.65
N ALA A 107 4.91 -16.56 17.80
CA ALA A 107 5.06 -17.19 19.10
C ALA A 107 6.20 -16.58 19.92
N ASP A 108 7.34 -16.27 19.26
CA ASP A 108 8.48 -15.65 19.93
C ASP A 108 8.18 -14.20 20.33
N HIS A 109 7.49 -13.42 19.48
CA HIS A 109 7.03 -12.09 19.85
C HIS A 109 6.02 -12.12 21.01
N HIS A 110 5.17 -13.13 21.09
CA HIS A 110 4.25 -13.30 22.22
C HIS A 110 5.01 -13.46 23.55
N LYS A 111 6.16 -14.17 23.54
CA LYS A 111 7.00 -14.36 24.76
C LYS A 111 7.57 -13.04 25.28
N LEU A 112 7.70 -12.00 24.43
CA LEU A 112 8.15 -10.67 24.87
C LEU A 112 7.20 -10.03 25.90
N THR A 113 5.93 -10.42 25.89
CA THR A 113 4.93 -9.92 26.84
C THR A 113 4.92 -10.64 28.17
N ASP A 114 5.68 -11.74 28.31
CA ASP A 114 5.81 -12.52 29.55
C ASP A 114 7.09 -12.12 30.30
N PRO A 115 6.99 -11.44 31.45
CA PRO A 115 8.15 -11.04 32.26
C PRO A 115 9.05 -12.20 32.71
N ALA A 116 8.49 -13.42 32.82
CA ALA A 116 9.26 -14.58 33.29
C ALA A 116 10.25 -15.10 32.24
N VAL A 117 9.99 -14.87 30.95
CA VAL A 117 10.78 -15.42 29.84
C VAL A 117 11.37 -14.35 28.90
N SER A 118 10.84 -13.13 28.89
CA SER A 118 11.27 -12.07 27.96
C SER A 118 12.76 -11.74 28.06
N GLY A 119 13.34 -11.78 29.25
CA GLY A 119 14.78 -11.52 29.48
C GLY A 119 15.72 -12.60 28.93
N GLN A 120 15.19 -13.75 28.48
CA GLN A 120 15.98 -14.87 27.93
C GLN A 120 15.98 -14.86 26.39
N LEU A 121 15.22 -13.95 25.76
CA LEU A 121 15.10 -13.88 24.31
C LEU A 121 16.26 -13.06 23.71
N ASP A 122 16.84 -13.57 22.61
CA ASP A 122 17.76 -12.79 21.78
C ASP A 122 16.97 -11.88 20.82
N VAL A 123 16.52 -10.74 21.35
CA VAL A 123 15.70 -9.77 20.62
C VAL A 123 16.41 -9.23 19.38
N ALA A 124 17.76 -9.22 19.37
CA ALA A 124 18.55 -8.74 18.23
C ALA A 124 18.43 -9.65 16.99
N GLN A 125 18.08 -10.92 17.19
CA GLN A 125 17.86 -11.87 16.09
C GLN A 125 16.40 -12.00 15.65
N MET A 126 15.49 -11.33 16.34
CA MET A 126 14.07 -11.39 16.00
C MET A 126 13.74 -10.34 14.91
N PRO A 127 12.97 -10.70 13.86
CA PRO A 127 12.45 -9.71 12.94
C PRO A 127 11.60 -8.69 13.68
N ALA A 128 11.82 -7.39 13.44
CA ALA A 128 10.98 -6.35 14.03
C ALA A 128 9.56 -6.41 13.46
N VAL A 129 8.55 -6.19 14.30
CA VAL A 129 7.16 -6.08 13.83
C VAL A 129 6.79 -4.60 13.70
N PHE A 130 6.35 -4.20 12.53
CA PHE A 130 5.96 -2.84 12.22
C PHE A 130 4.53 -2.79 11.68
N TRP A 131 3.66 -1.96 12.27
CA TRP A 131 2.28 -1.81 11.83
C TRP A 131 2.08 -0.48 11.10
N MET A 132 1.50 -0.55 9.90
CA MET A 132 1.16 0.57 9.03
C MET A 132 -0.35 0.62 8.86
N GLY A 133 -1.01 1.51 9.59
CA GLY A 133 -2.45 1.74 9.48
C GLY A 133 -2.75 2.94 8.60
N TYR A 134 -3.53 2.74 7.53
CA TYR A 134 -3.93 3.77 6.59
C TYR A 134 -5.40 4.17 6.75
N SER A 135 -5.75 5.38 6.33
CA SER A 135 -7.15 5.85 6.24
C SER A 135 -7.92 5.78 7.58
N VAL A 136 -7.29 6.23 8.66
CA VAL A 136 -7.96 6.40 9.97
C VAL A 136 -9.12 7.39 9.83
N HIS A 137 -8.88 8.51 9.15
CA HIS A 137 -9.91 9.44 8.71
C HIS A 137 -10.37 9.03 7.30
N GLY A 138 -11.40 8.18 7.23
CA GLY A 138 -11.81 7.54 5.98
C GLY A 138 -12.18 8.52 4.86
N ASN A 139 -12.76 9.68 5.16
CA ASN A 139 -13.08 10.73 4.20
C ASN A 139 -11.86 11.52 3.69
N GLU A 140 -10.63 11.14 4.10
CA GLU A 140 -9.38 11.64 3.56
C GLU A 140 -8.80 10.59 2.58
N PRO A 141 -9.01 10.71 1.27
CA PRO A 141 -8.75 9.61 0.32
C PRO A 141 -7.27 9.33 0.09
N SER A 142 -6.37 10.24 0.47
CA SER A 142 -4.93 10.12 0.28
C SER A 142 -4.33 8.88 0.97
N GLY A 143 -4.80 8.55 2.17
CA GLY A 143 -4.31 7.41 2.93
C GLY A 143 -4.54 6.08 2.21
N THR A 144 -5.75 5.84 1.73
CA THR A 144 -6.11 4.62 1.00
C THR A 144 -5.39 4.52 -0.35
N ASN A 145 -5.26 5.65 -1.08
CA ASN A 145 -4.47 5.67 -2.32
C ASN A 145 -2.98 5.40 -2.07
N ALA A 146 -2.42 5.93 -0.97
CA ALA A 146 -1.03 5.67 -0.59
C ALA A 146 -0.80 4.18 -0.23
N ALA A 147 -1.78 3.52 0.38
CA ALA A 147 -1.70 2.09 0.70
C ALA A 147 -1.53 1.22 -0.56
N LEU A 148 -2.18 1.57 -1.69
CA LEU A 148 -1.98 0.87 -2.97
C LEU A 148 -0.52 0.90 -3.40
N LEU A 149 0.13 2.05 -3.30
CA LEU A 149 1.53 2.26 -3.71
C LEU A 149 2.50 1.57 -2.76
N ALA A 150 2.27 1.69 -1.45
CA ALA A 150 3.11 1.07 -0.44
C ALA A 150 3.10 -0.45 -0.53
N VAL A 151 1.92 -1.06 -0.68
CA VAL A 151 1.77 -2.51 -0.85
C VAL A 151 2.41 -2.97 -2.15
N TYR A 152 2.19 -2.27 -3.27
CA TYR A 152 2.86 -2.57 -4.53
C TYR A 152 4.39 -2.53 -4.38
N TYR A 153 4.93 -1.47 -3.79
CA TYR A 153 6.36 -1.33 -3.56
C TYR A 153 6.93 -2.52 -2.77
N LEU A 154 6.33 -2.84 -1.63
CA LEU A 154 6.80 -3.93 -0.76
C LEU A 154 6.70 -5.31 -1.43
N ALA A 155 5.66 -5.52 -2.25
CA ALA A 155 5.46 -6.76 -2.97
C ALA A 155 6.42 -6.92 -4.16
N ALA A 156 6.58 -5.85 -4.96
CA ALA A 156 7.19 -5.92 -6.28
C ALA A 156 8.65 -5.47 -6.34
N ALA A 157 9.10 -4.59 -5.44
CA ALA A 157 10.47 -4.08 -5.46
C ALA A 157 11.50 -5.20 -5.27
N GLN A 158 12.61 -5.12 -6.03
CA GLN A 158 13.67 -6.12 -6.04
C GLN A 158 15.02 -5.46 -5.74
N GLY A 159 15.88 -6.23 -5.09
CA GLY A 159 17.27 -5.87 -4.82
C GLY A 159 17.63 -5.90 -3.33
N PRO A 160 18.93 -5.81 -3.01
CA PRO A 160 19.42 -6.10 -1.68
C PRO A 160 18.82 -5.23 -0.57
N ALA A 161 18.50 -3.97 -0.85
CA ALA A 161 17.95 -3.07 0.17
C ALA A 161 16.54 -3.50 0.62
N ILE A 162 15.63 -3.81 -0.32
CA ILE A 162 14.30 -4.28 0.04
C ILE A 162 14.33 -5.70 0.62
N ASP A 163 15.21 -6.56 0.10
CA ASP A 163 15.36 -7.92 0.58
C ASP A 163 15.87 -7.94 2.03
N GLU A 164 16.78 -7.01 2.40
CA GLU A 164 17.25 -6.83 3.78
C GLU A 164 16.11 -6.33 4.69
N VAL A 165 15.35 -5.33 4.27
CA VAL A 165 14.20 -4.83 5.03
C VAL A 165 13.22 -5.96 5.30
N LEU A 166 12.78 -6.70 4.27
CA LEU A 166 11.80 -7.76 4.42
C LEU A 166 12.31 -8.97 5.22
N ARG A 167 13.60 -9.23 5.21
CA ARG A 167 14.21 -10.29 6.03
C ARG A 167 14.19 -9.94 7.51
N ASN A 168 14.42 -8.68 7.82
CA ASN A 168 14.55 -8.20 9.20
C ASN A 168 13.25 -7.66 9.79
N THR A 169 12.15 -7.62 9.00
CA THR A 169 10.87 -7.09 9.47
C THR A 169 9.67 -7.94 9.04
N VAL A 170 8.65 -7.89 9.87
CA VAL A 170 7.27 -8.27 9.54
C VAL A 170 6.44 -7.00 9.52
N ILE A 171 5.97 -6.59 8.35
CA ILE A 171 5.17 -5.38 8.16
C ILE A 171 3.70 -5.79 8.12
N LEU A 172 2.92 -5.29 9.05
CA LEU A 172 1.48 -5.45 9.10
C LEU A 172 0.84 -4.21 8.46
N VAL A 173 0.14 -4.39 7.36
CA VAL A 173 -0.53 -3.28 6.66
C VAL A 173 -2.04 -3.42 6.79
N ASP A 174 -2.67 -2.44 7.45
CA ASP A 174 -4.11 -2.23 7.37
C ASP A 174 -4.37 -1.13 6.33
N PRO A 175 -4.82 -1.47 5.12
CA PRO A 175 -4.88 -0.52 4.01
C PRO A 175 -6.04 0.48 4.11
N SER A 176 -7.02 0.21 4.99
CA SER A 176 -8.13 1.13 5.27
C SER A 176 -8.80 0.78 6.60
N ILE A 177 -8.38 1.45 7.67
CA ILE A 177 -8.93 1.25 9.03
C ILE A 177 -10.40 1.69 9.11
N ASN A 178 -10.78 2.72 8.34
CA ASN A 178 -12.13 3.31 8.36
C ASN A 178 -12.77 3.33 6.96
N PRO A 179 -13.14 2.16 6.41
CA PRO A 179 -13.74 2.10 5.09
C PRO A 179 -15.18 2.67 5.04
N ASP A 180 -15.89 2.75 6.17
CA ASP A 180 -17.21 3.39 6.22
C ASP A 180 -17.07 4.90 6.03
N GLY A 181 -16.03 5.50 6.63
CA GLY A 181 -15.67 6.90 6.37
C GLY A 181 -15.21 7.14 4.93
N LEU A 182 -14.49 6.20 4.32
CA LEU A 182 -14.02 6.30 2.94
C LEU A 182 -15.18 6.44 1.93
N SER A 183 -16.35 5.89 2.24
CA SER A 183 -17.52 5.95 1.35
C SER A 183 -18.34 7.25 1.48
N ARG A 184 -17.83 8.25 2.21
CA ARG A 184 -18.57 9.50 2.53
C ARG A 184 -18.02 10.75 1.85
N HIS A 185 -17.19 10.62 0.81
CA HIS A 185 -16.74 11.78 0.02
C HIS A 185 -17.21 11.72 -1.42
#